data_564a8c707ffd834705ac622a3730ef6d
#
_entry.id   564a8c707ffd834705ac622a3730ef6d
#
_cell.length_a   1.000
_cell.length_b   1.000
_cell.length_c   1.000
_cell.angle_alpha   90.00
_cell.angle_beta   90.00
_cell.angle_gamma   90.00
#
_symmetry.space_group_name_H-M   'P 1'
#
loop_
_entity.id
_entity.type
_entity.pdbx_description
1 polymer ?
#
loop_
_entity_poly.entity_id
_entity_poly.type
_entity_poly.pdbx_seq_one_letter_code
_entity_poly.pdbx_strand_id
1 'polypeptide(L)'
;MEKIKLETSKTGSELVLETLKSLGVDTIFGYPGGAVLPLYDAIYSFEGIRHILGRHEQGCVHEAEGYAKSTGKIGVAVVTSGPGATNAITGIADAMSDSVPLLVFTGQVAKAGIGKDAFQEADIVGITTPITKYNYQVRETADIPRIITEAIHIATTGRPGPVVIDLPKDVSALETDFIYDSKLHLPSYQPTIEPNELQIKKIIKQISKAKKPVLLSGGGISYAEAAAELVAFAERYQIPVVTTLLGQGTIATDHPLFLGMGGMHGSFAANIAMTEADFMISIGCRFDDRLTGNPKTFAKNAKVAHIDIDPAEIGKIISVDIPIVGDAKKALQMLLNEEQVHNNTSKWIEKVTQDKERVRSYDKKERVVQPQAVIKRVGELTKGDAIVVTDVGQHQMWAAQYYPYKNERQLVTSGGLGTMGFGVPAAIGAKIANPDKEVVLFVGDGGYQMTNQEMAILNIYKIPIKVIMLNNHSLGMVRQWQEAFYDGRTSESVFETLPDFQLMAQAYGVKSYKFDNPETIVQDLEALKEDIPMFIEVDISRKEHVLPMVPAGKSNHEMLGVKFHA
;
A
#
# COMPACT_ATOMS: atom_id res chain seq x y z
N MET A 1 -20.07 28.93 15.35
CA MET A 1 -18.81 28.37 15.88
C MET A 1 -18.24 29.35 16.91
N GLU A 2 -17.73 28.85 18.01
CA GLU A 2 -17.10 29.66 19.07
C GLU A 2 -15.77 30.21 18.53
N LYS A 3 -15.50 31.50 18.80
CA LYS A 3 -14.24 32.14 18.44
C LYS A 3 -13.30 32.11 19.64
N ILE A 4 -12.10 31.64 19.42
CA ILE A 4 -11.03 31.59 20.41
C ILE A 4 -10.02 32.68 20.04
N LYS A 5 -9.82 33.65 20.93
CA LYS A 5 -8.85 34.72 20.74
C LYS A 5 -7.44 34.18 20.91
N LEU A 6 -6.54 34.52 20.01
CA LEU A 6 -5.12 34.17 20.07
C LEU A 6 -4.37 35.18 20.97
N GLU A 7 -3.29 34.75 21.60
CA GLU A 7 -2.41 35.64 22.39
C GLU A 7 -1.65 36.63 21.48
N THR A 8 -1.26 36.14 20.28
CA THR A 8 -0.61 36.92 19.21
C THR A 8 -1.28 36.64 17.89
N SER A 9 -1.32 37.62 17.02
CA SER A 9 -1.78 37.42 15.61
C SER A 9 -0.90 36.40 14.92
N LYS A 10 -1.52 35.54 14.09
CA LYS A 10 -0.83 34.49 13.32
C LYS A 10 -1.28 34.46 11.88
N THR A 11 -0.34 34.16 11.01
CA THR A 11 -0.64 33.89 9.61
C THR A 11 -1.34 32.54 9.45
N GLY A 12 -2.07 32.36 8.34
CA GLY A 12 -2.67 31.08 8.02
C GLY A 12 -1.64 29.98 7.89
N SER A 13 -0.45 30.28 7.40
CA SER A 13 0.67 29.34 7.27
C SER A 13 1.20 28.86 8.63
N GLU A 14 1.35 29.76 9.61
CA GLU A 14 1.71 29.39 10.98
C GLU A 14 0.63 28.50 11.61
N LEU A 15 -0.66 28.82 11.40
CA LEU A 15 -1.77 28.00 11.89
C LEU A 15 -1.77 26.60 11.27
N VAL A 16 -1.41 26.44 9.98
CA VAL A 16 -1.24 25.13 9.35
C VAL A 16 -0.20 24.30 10.10
N LEU A 17 1.01 24.85 10.28
CA LEU A 17 2.13 24.11 10.89
C LEU A 17 1.89 23.78 12.36
N GLU A 18 1.38 24.74 13.14
CA GLU A 18 1.07 24.53 14.55
C GLU A 18 -0.01 23.46 14.74
N THR A 19 -1.06 23.50 13.92
CA THR A 19 -2.14 22.51 13.98
C THR A 19 -1.63 21.13 13.62
N LEU A 20 -0.89 20.98 12.53
CA LEU A 20 -0.28 19.71 12.13
C LEU A 20 0.61 19.14 13.25
N LYS A 21 1.49 19.97 13.81
CA LYS A 21 2.35 19.57 14.94
C LYS A 21 1.55 19.13 16.15
N SER A 22 0.51 19.88 16.52
CA SER A 22 -0.35 19.55 17.67
C SER A 22 -1.10 18.22 17.50
N LEU A 23 -1.35 17.81 16.26
CA LEU A 23 -1.99 16.54 15.88
C LEU A 23 -0.98 15.40 15.61
N GLY A 24 0.31 15.63 15.94
CA GLY A 24 1.35 14.61 15.89
C GLY A 24 2.00 14.40 14.52
N VAL A 25 1.81 15.31 13.57
CA VAL A 25 2.53 15.31 12.30
C VAL A 25 3.95 15.83 12.53
N ASP A 26 4.94 15.04 12.17
CA ASP A 26 6.36 15.34 12.33
C ASP A 26 7.10 15.53 10.99
N THR A 27 6.49 15.10 9.88
CA THR A 27 7.12 15.09 8.56
C THR A 27 6.13 15.52 7.47
N ILE A 28 6.57 16.36 6.56
CA ILE A 28 5.84 16.81 5.37
C ILE A 28 6.71 16.56 4.14
N PHE A 29 6.11 16.02 3.09
CA PHE A 29 6.73 15.86 1.78
C PHE A 29 6.18 16.94 0.83
N GLY A 30 7.02 17.56 0.01
CA GLY A 30 6.45 18.59 -0.83
C GLY A 30 7.39 19.21 -1.85
N TYR A 31 6.79 20.02 -2.73
CA TYR A 31 7.49 20.77 -3.75
C TYR A 31 6.96 22.22 -3.79
N PRO A 32 7.85 23.24 -3.63
CA PRO A 32 7.45 24.64 -3.57
C PRO A 32 6.97 25.16 -4.91
N GLY A 33 6.12 26.19 -4.85
CA GLY A 33 5.68 26.97 -6.01
C GLY A 33 4.93 28.22 -5.58
N GLY A 34 4.58 29.06 -6.52
CA GLY A 34 4.10 30.42 -6.26
C GLY A 34 2.91 30.55 -5.30
N ALA A 35 1.97 29.60 -5.34
CA ALA A 35 0.77 29.66 -4.49
C ALA A 35 1.03 29.24 -3.04
N VAL A 36 2.07 28.45 -2.76
CA VAL A 36 2.41 27.96 -1.41
C VAL A 36 3.62 28.69 -0.79
N LEU A 37 4.13 29.74 -1.41
CA LEU A 37 5.26 30.50 -0.86
C LEU A 37 5.03 30.99 0.58
N PRO A 38 3.84 31.46 0.99
CA PRO A 38 3.64 31.82 2.39
C PRO A 38 3.84 30.64 3.35
N LEU A 39 3.42 29.43 2.97
CA LEU A 39 3.62 28.24 3.78
C LEU A 39 5.10 27.83 3.83
N TYR A 40 5.82 27.92 2.72
CA TYR A 40 7.24 27.63 2.68
C TYR A 40 8.09 28.64 3.43
N ASP A 41 7.68 29.91 3.46
CA ASP A 41 8.29 30.93 4.32
C ASP A 41 8.14 30.58 5.82
N ALA A 42 6.93 30.18 6.22
CA ALA A 42 6.70 29.72 7.59
C ALA A 42 7.50 28.45 7.93
N ILE A 43 7.61 27.47 7.01
CA ILE A 43 8.41 26.24 7.20
C ILE A 43 9.88 26.57 7.49
N TYR A 44 10.44 27.63 6.89
CA TYR A 44 11.85 28.00 7.04
C TYR A 44 12.29 28.19 8.49
N SER A 45 11.43 28.75 9.33
CA SER A 45 11.72 29.04 10.73
C SER A 45 10.97 28.13 11.73
N PHE A 46 10.10 27.24 11.24
CA PHE A 46 9.25 26.43 12.11
C PHE A 46 9.98 25.18 12.63
N GLU A 47 9.98 24.99 13.93
CA GLU A 47 10.61 23.84 14.58
C GLU A 47 9.61 22.71 14.88
N GLY A 48 10.05 21.48 14.69
CA GLY A 48 9.31 20.27 15.06
C GLY A 48 8.51 19.62 13.96
N ILE A 49 8.58 20.14 12.72
CA ILE A 49 8.15 19.46 11.51
C ILE A 49 9.32 19.41 10.52
N ARG A 50 9.68 18.22 10.06
CA ARG A 50 10.70 18.03 9.03
C ARG A 50 10.05 18.15 7.66
N HIS A 51 10.61 18.96 6.77
CA HIS A 51 10.21 19.01 5.37
C HIS A 51 11.19 18.21 4.50
N ILE A 52 10.67 17.35 3.62
CA ILE A 52 11.42 16.61 2.61
C ILE A 52 11.07 17.21 1.24
N LEU A 53 12.09 17.71 0.56
CA LEU A 53 11.92 18.28 -0.77
C LEU A 53 11.99 17.18 -1.83
N GLY A 54 10.85 16.82 -2.42
CA GLY A 54 10.75 15.92 -3.56
C GLY A 54 11.37 16.48 -4.85
N ARG A 55 11.22 15.77 -5.93
CA ARG A 55 11.66 16.20 -7.28
C ARG A 55 10.52 16.31 -8.27
N HIS A 56 9.36 15.77 -7.89
CA HIS A 56 8.10 15.85 -8.63
C HIS A 56 6.93 15.70 -7.65
N GLU A 57 5.81 16.37 -7.89
CA GLU A 57 4.68 16.38 -6.96
C GLU A 57 4.04 14.99 -6.79
N GLN A 58 3.98 14.18 -7.85
CA GLN A 58 3.58 12.78 -7.76
C GLN A 58 4.51 12.01 -6.80
N GLY A 59 5.83 12.24 -6.90
CA GLY A 59 6.81 11.66 -5.99
C GLY A 59 6.54 12.05 -4.54
N CYS A 60 6.29 13.33 -4.25
CA CYS A 60 5.96 13.81 -2.90
C CYS A 60 4.75 13.10 -2.30
N VAL A 61 3.70 12.86 -3.10
CA VAL A 61 2.52 12.13 -2.61
C VAL A 61 2.82 10.66 -2.36
N HIS A 62 3.56 9.98 -3.24
CA HIS A 62 3.98 8.60 -3.01
C HIS A 62 4.98 8.45 -1.84
N GLU A 63 5.82 9.45 -1.57
CA GLU A 63 6.64 9.51 -0.34
C GLU A 63 5.74 9.54 0.90
N ALA A 64 4.71 10.39 0.91
CA ALA A 64 3.72 10.44 1.98
C ALA A 64 2.94 9.11 2.11
N GLU A 65 2.64 8.43 1.00
CA GLU A 65 2.04 7.09 1.02
C GLU A 65 2.96 6.04 1.62
N GLY A 66 4.23 6.01 1.23
CA GLY A 66 5.23 5.10 1.78
C GLY A 66 5.39 5.28 3.29
N TYR A 67 5.39 6.55 3.75
CA TYR A 67 5.37 6.89 5.18
C TYR A 67 4.13 6.31 5.87
N ALA A 68 2.95 6.55 5.32
CA ALA A 68 1.69 6.11 5.91
C ALA A 68 1.52 4.58 5.90
N LYS A 69 1.80 3.92 4.78
CA LYS A 69 1.68 2.46 4.64
C LYS A 69 2.59 1.71 5.61
N SER A 70 3.82 2.19 5.80
CA SER A 70 4.81 1.53 6.65
C SER A 70 4.61 1.77 8.16
N THR A 71 3.88 2.82 8.55
CA THR A 71 3.68 3.19 9.97
C THR A 71 2.24 3.13 10.47
N GLY A 72 1.26 3.28 9.57
CA GLY A 72 -0.14 3.50 9.93
C GLY A 72 -0.48 4.94 10.33
N LYS A 73 0.53 5.83 10.42
CA LYS A 73 0.32 7.26 10.65
C LYS A 73 -0.18 7.95 9.37
N ILE A 74 -0.72 9.15 9.52
CA ILE A 74 -1.11 9.95 8.36
C ILE A 74 0.13 10.46 7.61
N GLY A 75 0.14 10.32 6.27
CA GLY A 75 1.10 10.97 5.41
C GLY A 75 0.63 12.37 5.02
N VAL A 76 1.55 13.34 4.94
CA VAL A 76 1.22 14.72 4.59
C VAL A 76 2.06 15.19 3.41
N ALA A 77 1.39 15.69 2.36
CA ALA A 77 2.05 16.28 1.20
C ALA A 77 1.60 17.72 0.96
N VAL A 78 2.51 18.55 0.44
CA VAL A 78 2.25 19.96 0.09
C VAL A 78 2.73 20.22 -1.33
N VAL A 79 1.83 20.67 -2.20
CA VAL A 79 2.12 20.98 -3.61
C VAL A 79 1.52 22.33 -4.00
N THR A 80 2.07 22.97 -5.02
CA THR A 80 1.54 24.25 -5.50
C THR A 80 0.27 24.10 -6.34
N SER A 81 -0.31 25.22 -6.78
CA SER A 81 -1.51 25.27 -7.63
C SER A 81 -1.25 24.77 -9.06
N GLY A 82 -2.32 24.62 -9.82
CA GLY A 82 -2.27 24.28 -11.25
C GLY A 82 -1.51 22.98 -11.51
N PRO A 83 -0.39 23.02 -12.24
CA PRO A 83 0.36 21.82 -12.60
C PRO A 83 0.88 21.05 -11.37
N GLY A 84 1.24 21.74 -10.29
CA GLY A 84 1.67 21.06 -9.06
C GLY A 84 0.55 20.21 -8.45
N ALA A 85 -0.64 20.76 -8.33
CA ALA A 85 -1.81 20.04 -7.82
C ALA A 85 -2.27 18.93 -8.78
N THR A 86 -2.27 19.16 -10.09
CA THR A 86 -2.65 18.14 -11.08
C THR A 86 -1.64 16.98 -11.15
N ASN A 87 -0.35 17.23 -10.95
CA ASN A 87 0.67 16.18 -10.86
C ASN A 87 0.48 15.27 -9.63
N ALA A 88 -0.15 15.75 -8.57
CA ALA A 88 -0.42 14.98 -7.37
C ALA A 88 -1.58 13.97 -7.52
N ILE A 89 -2.41 14.09 -8.56
CA ILE A 89 -3.67 13.35 -8.72
C ILE A 89 -3.46 11.84 -8.74
N THR A 90 -2.42 11.35 -9.42
CA THR A 90 -2.12 9.91 -9.46
C THR A 90 -1.87 9.35 -8.07
N GLY A 91 -1.06 10.01 -7.24
CA GLY A 91 -0.80 9.57 -5.87
C GLY A 91 -2.05 9.64 -4.98
N ILE A 92 -2.87 10.68 -5.12
CA ILE A 92 -4.14 10.79 -4.38
C ILE A 92 -5.09 9.64 -4.76
N ALA A 93 -5.20 9.30 -6.05
CA ALA A 93 -6.02 8.19 -6.53
C ALA A 93 -5.50 6.82 -6.04
N ASP A 94 -4.17 6.64 -5.99
CA ASP A 94 -3.53 5.45 -5.44
C ASP A 94 -3.85 5.27 -3.97
N ALA A 95 -3.69 6.32 -3.18
CA ALA A 95 -4.03 6.34 -1.77
C ALA A 95 -5.51 6.00 -1.51
N MET A 96 -6.43 6.51 -2.32
CA MET A 96 -7.86 6.17 -2.23
C MET A 96 -8.11 4.70 -2.53
N SER A 97 -7.46 4.18 -3.56
CA SER A 97 -7.57 2.77 -3.96
C SER A 97 -7.09 1.82 -2.86
N ASP A 98 -5.99 2.15 -2.20
CA ASP A 98 -5.36 1.30 -1.18
C ASP A 98 -5.76 1.65 0.26
N SER A 99 -6.69 2.59 0.44
CA SER A 99 -7.17 3.01 1.76
C SER A 99 -6.06 3.62 2.64
N VAL A 100 -5.18 4.45 2.06
CA VAL A 100 -4.05 5.06 2.74
C VAL A 100 -4.47 6.40 3.36
N PRO A 101 -4.26 6.62 4.68
CA PRO A 101 -4.57 7.90 5.28
C PRO A 101 -3.57 8.97 4.81
N LEU A 102 -4.05 9.91 4.00
CA LEU A 102 -3.26 11.03 3.49
C LEU A 102 -3.96 12.36 3.70
N LEU A 103 -3.16 13.40 3.96
CA LEU A 103 -3.57 14.79 3.89
C LEU A 103 -2.71 15.49 2.84
N VAL A 104 -3.35 16.00 1.78
CA VAL A 104 -2.66 16.71 0.70
C VAL A 104 -3.11 18.16 0.69
N PHE A 105 -2.17 19.08 0.90
CA PHE A 105 -2.38 20.50 0.71
C PHE A 105 -2.04 20.86 -0.74
N THR A 106 -3.01 21.39 -1.45
CA THR A 106 -2.81 22.00 -2.77
C THR A 106 -2.87 23.52 -2.63
N GLY A 107 -1.86 24.21 -3.11
CA GLY A 107 -1.96 25.65 -3.22
C GLY A 107 -3.05 26.05 -4.23
N GLN A 108 -3.66 27.20 -4.01
CA GLN A 108 -4.64 27.76 -4.94
C GLN A 108 -4.32 29.25 -5.18
N VAL A 109 -4.78 29.77 -6.29
CA VAL A 109 -4.74 31.23 -6.55
C VAL A 109 -5.50 31.98 -5.46
N ALA A 110 -5.24 33.29 -5.29
CA ALA A 110 -5.99 34.08 -4.33
C ALA A 110 -7.49 34.02 -4.61
N LYS A 111 -8.33 34.06 -3.56
CA LYS A 111 -9.81 33.90 -3.65
C LYS A 111 -10.45 34.74 -4.74
N ALA A 112 -9.97 35.96 -4.95
CA ALA A 112 -10.48 36.84 -5.99
C ALA A 112 -10.22 36.36 -7.43
N GLY A 113 -9.27 35.45 -7.63
CA GLY A 113 -8.90 34.88 -8.93
C GLY A 113 -9.62 33.55 -9.23
N ILE A 114 -10.20 32.89 -8.25
CA ILE A 114 -10.85 31.58 -8.40
C ILE A 114 -12.06 31.70 -9.33
N GLY A 115 -12.13 30.81 -10.35
CA GLY A 115 -13.17 30.81 -11.38
C GLY A 115 -13.00 31.89 -12.45
N LYS A 116 -11.79 32.43 -12.61
CA LYS A 116 -11.48 33.51 -13.58
C LYS A 116 -10.32 33.18 -14.52
N ASP A 117 -9.96 31.92 -14.66
CA ASP A 117 -8.84 31.43 -15.47
C ASP A 117 -7.51 32.12 -15.12
N ALA A 118 -7.27 32.34 -13.82
CA ALA A 118 -6.04 32.96 -13.36
C ALA A 118 -4.82 32.02 -13.63
N PHE A 119 -3.62 32.63 -13.76
CA PHE A 119 -2.41 31.87 -14.02
C PHE A 119 -2.21 30.76 -12.97
N GLN A 120 -2.04 29.51 -13.44
CA GLN A 120 -1.93 28.29 -12.63
C GLN A 120 -3.17 28.01 -11.76
N GLU A 121 -4.35 28.44 -12.17
CA GLU A 121 -5.61 27.99 -11.57
C GLU A 121 -5.99 26.61 -12.11
N ALA A 122 -6.53 25.75 -11.25
CA ALA A 122 -7.22 24.52 -11.62
C ALA A 122 -8.32 24.23 -10.58
N ASP A 123 -9.44 23.65 -11.03
CA ASP A 123 -10.52 23.21 -10.13
C ASP A 123 -10.13 21.89 -9.43
N ILE A 124 -9.27 21.99 -8.44
CA ILE A 124 -8.76 20.84 -7.71
C ILE A 124 -9.85 20.16 -6.88
N VAL A 125 -10.79 20.91 -6.33
CA VAL A 125 -11.94 20.35 -5.61
C VAL A 125 -12.77 19.46 -6.55
N GLY A 126 -13.09 19.93 -7.75
CA GLY A 126 -13.79 19.13 -8.75
C GLY A 126 -13.01 17.89 -9.19
N ILE A 127 -11.72 18.03 -9.47
CA ILE A 127 -10.86 16.92 -9.91
C ILE A 127 -10.70 15.86 -8.81
N THR A 128 -10.56 16.25 -7.54
CA THR A 128 -10.29 15.32 -6.44
C THR A 128 -11.53 14.70 -5.81
N THR A 129 -12.72 15.22 -6.07
CA THR A 129 -13.99 14.70 -5.52
C THR A 129 -14.15 13.18 -5.67
N PRO A 130 -13.93 12.55 -6.84
CA PRO A 130 -14.12 11.09 -6.99
C PRO A 130 -12.99 10.23 -6.42
N ILE A 131 -11.85 10.83 -6.04
CA ILE A 131 -10.64 10.12 -5.62
C ILE A 131 -10.21 10.43 -4.18
N THR A 132 -11.10 11.07 -3.40
CA THR A 132 -10.85 11.41 -1.99
C THR A 132 -12.02 11.04 -1.11
N LYS A 133 -11.79 10.88 0.18
CA LYS A 133 -12.87 10.76 1.17
C LYS A 133 -13.59 12.08 1.34
N TYR A 134 -12.83 13.17 1.32
CA TYR A 134 -13.34 14.54 1.38
C TYR A 134 -12.32 15.52 0.81
N ASN A 135 -12.79 16.70 0.41
CA ASN A 135 -11.93 17.82 0.06
C ASN A 135 -12.52 19.14 0.60
N TYR A 136 -11.62 20.05 0.92
CA TYR A 136 -11.95 21.38 1.42
C TYR A 136 -11.31 22.43 0.54
N GLN A 137 -12.03 23.53 0.24
CA GLN A 137 -11.42 24.78 -0.19
C GLN A 137 -11.52 25.78 0.95
N VAL A 138 -10.37 26.19 1.52
CA VAL A 138 -10.34 27.08 2.68
C VAL A 138 -10.70 28.50 2.26
N ARG A 139 -11.64 29.10 2.96
CA ARG A 139 -12.12 30.46 2.64
C ARG A 139 -11.72 31.52 3.65
N GLU A 140 -11.47 31.15 4.88
CA GLU A 140 -11.11 32.04 5.99
C GLU A 140 -9.90 31.48 6.74
N THR A 141 -8.95 32.35 7.07
CA THR A 141 -7.73 31.99 7.81
C THR A 141 -8.06 31.38 9.18
N ALA A 142 -9.07 31.92 9.86
CA ALA A 142 -9.49 31.42 11.18
C ALA A 142 -10.06 29.98 11.18
N ASP A 143 -10.46 29.45 10.00
CA ASP A 143 -11.00 28.11 9.85
C ASP A 143 -9.91 27.02 9.72
N ILE A 144 -8.68 27.39 9.45
CA ILE A 144 -7.60 26.45 9.15
C ILE A 144 -7.45 25.35 10.21
N PRO A 145 -7.36 25.65 11.53
CA PRO A 145 -7.18 24.61 12.54
C PRO A 145 -8.34 23.62 12.60
N ARG A 146 -9.57 24.11 12.47
CA ARG A 146 -10.78 23.26 12.42
C ARG A 146 -10.76 22.34 11.22
N ILE A 147 -10.52 22.90 10.02
CA ILE A 147 -10.52 22.11 8.76
C ILE A 147 -9.44 21.03 8.80
N ILE A 148 -8.22 21.32 9.29
CA ILE A 148 -7.15 20.33 9.41
C ILE A 148 -7.53 19.22 10.39
N THR A 149 -8.11 19.58 11.53
CA THR A 149 -8.55 18.60 12.55
C THR A 149 -9.62 17.67 11.98
N GLU A 150 -10.63 18.22 11.29
CA GLU A 150 -11.66 17.43 10.61
C GLU A 150 -11.09 16.56 9.49
N ALA A 151 -10.17 17.10 8.68
CA ALA A 151 -9.52 16.40 7.58
C ALA A 151 -8.72 15.18 8.06
N ILE A 152 -7.91 15.33 9.11
CA ILE A 152 -7.16 14.23 9.71
C ILE A 152 -8.10 13.18 10.29
N HIS A 153 -9.14 13.59 11.00
CA HIS A 153 -10.14 12.66 11.52
C HIS A 153 -10.82 11.85 10.41
N ILE A 154 -11.25 12.50 9.32
CA ILE A 154 -11.86 11.82 8.18
C ILE A 154 -10.85 10.88 7.51
N ALA A 155 -9.61 11.31 7.31
CA ALA A 155 -8.58 10.51 6.66
C ALA A 155 -8.23 9.23 7.42
N THR A 156 -8.25 9.27 8.76
CA THR A 156 -7.73 8.20 9.62
C THR A 156 -8.80 7.30 10.25
N THR A 157 -10.10 7.66 10.17
CA THR A 157 -11.18 6.89 10.80
C THR A 157 -12.09 6.20 9.77
N GLY A 158 -12.84 5.19 10.19
CA GLY A 158 -13.55 4.32 9.26
C GLY A 158 -12.57 3.63 8.32
N ARG A 159 -12.93 3.46 7.04
CA ARG A 159 -11.96 3.08 6.01
C ARG A 159 -11.01 4.26 5.78
N PRO A 160 -9.69 4.14 6.03
CA PRO A 160 -8.75 5.23 5.80
C PRO A 160 -8.72 5.67 4.33
N GLY A 161 -8.26 6.90 4.07
CA GLY A 161 -8.13 7.39 2.71
C GLY A 161 -7.70 8.85 2.66
N PRO A 162 -7.43 9.39 1.47
CA PRO A 162 -6.93 10.75 1.29
C PRO A 162 -8.02 11.81 1.52
N VAL A 163 -7.58 12.93 2.08
CA VAL A 163 -8.33 14.19 2.14
C VAL A 163 -7.46 15.29 1.53
N VAL A 164 -8.06 16.17 0.73
CA VAL A 164 -7.38 17.30 0.10
C VAL A 164 -7.85 18.60 0.71
N ILE A 165 -6.91 19.48 1.04
CA ILE A 165 -7.16 20.86 1.45
C ILE A 165 -6.61 21.80 0.38
N ASP A 166 -7.50 22.41 -0.38
CA ASP A 166 -7.19 23.44 -1.38
C ASP A 166 -7.06 24.79 -0.67
N LEU A 167 -5.84 25.32 -0.59
CA LEU A 167 -5.46 26.44 0.24
C LEU A 167 -5.14 27.68 -0.60
N PRO A 168 -6.05 28.68 -0.71
CA PRO A 168 -5.78 29.92 -1.41
C PRO A 168 -4.62 30.70 -0.82
N LYS A 169 -3.78 31.27 -1.69
CA LYS A 169 -2.56 31.99 -1.31
C LYS A 169 -2.82 33.12 -0.31
N ASP A 170 -3.86 33.91 -0.52
CA ASP A 170 -4.24 35.01 0.38
C ASP A 170 -4.70 34.50 1.74
N VAL A 171 -5.40 33.36 1.81
CA VAL A 171 -5.82 32.76 3.09
C VAL A 171 -4.61 32.28 3.90
N SER A 172 -3.61 31.72 3.24
CA SER A 172 -2.38 31.25 3.91
C SER A 172 -1.48 32.40 4.36
N ALA A 173 -1.52 33.54 3.68
CA ALA A 173 -0.70 34.71 3.97
C ALA A 173 -1.32 35.68 4.98
N LEU A 174 -2.65 35.75 5.07
CA LEU A 174 -3.35 36.68 5.96
C LEU A 174 -3.17 36.32 7.43
N GLU A 175 -3.05 37.35 8.25
CA GLU A 175 -3.03 37.24 9.72
C GLU A 175 -4.45 37.24 10.31
N THR A 176 -4.61 36.57 11.43
CA THR A 176 -5.82 36.57 12.26
C THR A 176 -5.46 36.63 13.74
N ASP A 177 -6.29 37.29 14.52
CA ASP A 177 -6.19 37.35 15.97
C ASP A 177 -7.13 36.39 16.72
N PHE A 178 -7.86 35.56 15.95
CA PHE A 178 -8.74 34.51 16.49
C PHE A 178 -8.78 33.31 15.58
N ILE A 179 -9.19 32.15 16.12
CA ILE A 179 -9.52 30.94 15.39
C ILE A 179 -10.91 30.44 15.78
N TYR A 180 -11.52 29.65 14.92
CA TYR A 180 -12.73 28.92 15.30
C TYR A 180 -12.36 27.66 16.11
N ASP A 181 -13.22 27.31 17.09
CA ASP A 181 -13.02 26.10 17.90
C ASP A 181 -12.86 24.87 17.00
N SER A 182 -11.78 24.13 17.20
CA SER A 182 -11.43 22.92 16.46
C SER A 182 -11.98 21.63 17.08
N LYS A 183 -12.88 21.73 18.08
CA LYS A 183 -13.57 20.54 18.57
C LYS A 183 -14.30 19.83 17.44
N LEU A 184 -14.06 18.53 17.33
CA LEU A 184 -14.71 17.70 16.30
C LEU A 184 -16.22 17.72 16.46
N HIS A 185 -16.91 18.19 15.43
CA HIS A 185 -18.36 18.14 15.33
C HIS A 185 -18.78 17.78 13.91
N LEU A 186 -18.75 16.48 13.61
CA LEU A 186 -19.09 15.90 12.31
C LEU A 186 -20.29 14.96 12.44
N PRO A 187 -21.54 15.49 12.64
CA PRO A 187 -22.70 14.65 12.88
C PRO A 187 -23.05 13.75 11.67
N SER A 188 -22.66 14.13 10.46
CA SER A 188 -22.86 13.36 9.23
C SER A 188 -21.77 12.33 8.95
N TYR A 189 -20.70 12.27 9.75
CA TYR A 189 -19.61 11.33 9.59
C TYR A 189 -19.36 10.57 10.89
N GLN A 190 -19.97 9.41 11.00
CA GLN A 190 -19.86 8.53 12.17
C GLN A 190 -19.65 7.08 11.69
N PRO A 191 -18.40 6.67 11.45
CA PRO A 191 -18.12 5.31 11.01
C PRO A 191 -18.52 4.29 12.08
N THR A 192 -19.10 3.17 11.66
CA THR A 192 -19.46 2.06 12.54
C THR A 192 -18.22 1.29 12.93
N ILE A 193 -17.81 1.40 14.19
CA ILE A 193 -16.60 0.75 14.73
C ILE A 193 -16.95 -0.55 15.48
N GLU A 194 -18.09 -0.56 16.21
CA GLU A 194 -18.49 -1.70 17.04
C GLU A 194 -19.18 -2.79 16.22
N PRO A 195 -18.62 -4.02 16.17
CA PRO A 195 -19.24 -5.14 15.48
C PRO A 195 -20.52 -5.60 16.16
N ASN A 196 -21.46 -6.15 15.38
CA ASN A 196 -22.72 -6.66 15.91
C ASN A 196 -22.52 -8.04 16.59
N GLU A 197 -22.81 -8.14 17.89
CA GLU A 197 -22.64 -9.37 18.69
C GLU A 197 -23.43 -10.58 18.15
N LEU A 198 -24.63 -10.38 17.63
CA LEU A 198 -25.43 -11.49 17.09
C LEU A 198 -24.78 -12.09 15.83
N GLN A 199 -24.11 -11.26 15.04
CA GLN A 199 -23.39 -11.73 13.86
C GLN A 199 -22.08 -12.44 14.26
N ILE A 200 -21.38 -11.96 15.29
CA ILE A 200 -20.22 -12.64 15.88
C ILE A 200 -20.61 -14.07 16.33
N LYS A 201 -21.69 -14.20 17.08
CA LYS A 201 -22.21 -15.53 17.53
C LYS A 201 -22.58 -16.44 16.36
N LYS A 202 -23.08 -15.88 15.23
CA LYS A 202 -23.33 -16.67 14.02
C LYS A 202 -22.05 -17.24 13.41
N ILE A 203 -20.93 -16.50 13.41
CA ILE A 203 -19.63 -17.01 12.95
C ILE A 203 -19.23 -18.21 13.80
N ILE A 204 -19.23 -18.09 15.14
CA ILE A 204 -18.86 -19.18 16.05
C ILE A 204 -19.75 -20.42 15.82
N LYS A 205 -21.06 -20.21 15.69
CA LYS A 205 -22.00 -21.31 15.36
C LYS A 205 -21.69 -21.95 14.00
N GLN A 206 -21.21 -21.17 13.02
CA GLN A 206 -20.86 -21.72 11.69
C GLN A 206 -19.54 -22.49 11.75
N ILE A 207 -18.55 -22.04 12.52
CA ILE A 207 -17.28 -22.75 12.74
C ILE A 207 -17.54 -24.17 13.27
N SER A 208 -18.47 -24.36 14.23
CA SER A 208 -18.78 -25.70 14.76
C SER A 208 -19.34 -26.69 13.73
N LYS A 209 -19.80 -26.20 12.58
CA LYS A 209 -20.39 -27.01 11.50
C LYS A 209 -19.44 -27.18 10.31
N ALA A 210 -18.51 -26.25 10.15
CA ALA A 210 -17.59 -26.22 9.03
C ALA A 210 -16.59 -27.38 9.08
N LYS A 211 -16.34 -28.00 7.95
CA LYS A 211 -15.34 -29.05 7.77
C LYS A 211 -14.10 -28.54 7.01
N LYS A 212 -14.27 -27.50 6.23
CA LYS A 212 -13.25 -26.89 5.36
C LYS A 212 -13.26 -25.35 5.54
N PRO A 213 -13.08 -24.84 6.77
CA PRO A 213 -13.06 -23.39 6.96
C PRO A 213 -11.76 -22.80 6.42
N VAL A 214 -11.81 -21.53 5.96
CA VAL A 214 -10.64 -20.72 5.56
C VAL A 214 -10.78 -19.30 6.08
N LEU A 215 -9.70 -18.73 6.58
CA LEU A 215 -9.56 -17.30 6.87
C LEU A 215 -8.96 -16.59 5.66
N LEU A 216 -9.57 -15.50 5.24
CA LEU A 216 -9.05 -14.62 4.22
C LEU A 216 -8.68 -13.27 4.86
N SER A 217 -7.37 -13.01 4.97
CA SER A 217 -6.81 -11.82 5.60
C SER A 217 -6.50 -10.76 4.57
N GLY A 218 -7.16 -9.61 4.66
CA GLY A 218 -6.90 -8.45 3.82
C GLY A 218 -6.09 -7.35 4.50
N GLY A 219 -5.82 -6.26 3.78
CA GLY A 219 -5.10 -5.09 4.30
C GLY A 219 -5.76 -4.43 5.51
N GLY A 220 -7.08 -4.61 5.69
CA GLY A 220 -7.81 -4.10 6.85
C GLY A 220 -7.31 -4.65 8.18
N ILE A 221 -6.70 -5.84 8.22
CA ILE A 221 -6.04 -6.38 9.41
C ILE A 221 -4.86 -5.49 9.82
N SER A 222 -4.01 -5.11 8.87
CA SER A 222 -2.86 -4.23 9.14
C SER A 222 -3.31 -2.82 9.54
N TYR A 223 -4.38 -2.29 8.95
CA TYR A 223 -4.92 -0.97 9.35
C TYR A 223 -5.51 -0.99 10.76
N ALA A 224 -6.12 -2.10 11.18
CA ALA A 224 -6.66 -2.28 12.51
C ALA A 224 -5.59 -2.75 13.54
N GLU A 225 -4.34 -3.01 13.12
CA GLU A 225 -3.27 -3.59 13.97
C GLU A 225 -3.74 -4.87 14.67
N ALA A 226 -4.31 -5.79 13.91
CA ALA A 226 -5.04 -6.96 14.39
C ALA A 226 -4.36 -8.30 14.03
N ALA A 227 -3.09 -8.28 13.60
CA ALA A 227 -2.37 -9.48 13.18
C ALA A 227 -2.25 -10.52 14.32
N ALA A 228 -1.99 -10.07 15.54
CA ALA A 228 -1.89 -10.96 16.70
C ALA A 228 -3.22 -11.66 17.00
N GLU A 229 -4.34 -10.93 16.96
CA GLU A 229 -5.67 -11.49 17.16
C GLU A 229 -6.07 -12.44 16.02
N LEU A 230 -5.68 -12.13 14.77
CA LEU A 230 -5.90 -13.01 13.62
C LEU A 230 -5.20 -14.35 13.82
N VAL A 231 -3.91 -14.34 14.19
CA VAL A 231 -3.12 -15.55 14.44
C VAL A 231 -3.70 -16.35 15.59
N ALA A 232 -3.99 -15.72 16.73
CA ALA A 232 -4.61 -16.37 17.88
C ALA A 232 -5.95 -17.03 17.53
N PHE A 233 -6.77 -16.38 16.69
CA PHE A 233 -8.04 -16.93 16.24
C PHE A 233 -7.83 -18.14 15.29
N ALA A 234 -6.91 -18.02 14.35
CA ALA A 234 -6.55 -19.10 13.43
C ALA A 234 -6.06 -20.34 14.19
N GLU A 235 -5.16 -20.16 15.17
CA GLU A 235 -4.62 -21.23 16.02
C GLU A 235 -5.68 -21.87 16.90
N ARG A 236 -6.53 -21.07 17.55
CA ARG A 236 -7.59 -21.55 18.43
C ARG A 236 -8.53 -22.53 17.73
N TYR A 237 -8.88 -22.24 16.47
CA TYR A 237 -9.82 -23.06 15.71
C TYR A 237 -9.16 -23.92 14.63
N GLN A 238 -7.82 -23.90 14.54
CA GLN A 238 -7.06 -24.61 13.50
C GLN A 238 -7.64 -24.35 12.10
N ILE A 239 -7.72 -23.05 11.73
CA ILE A 239 -8.23 -22.60 10.43
C ILE A 239 -7.07 -22.09 9.58
N PRO A 240 -6.86 -22.61 8.36
CA PRO A 240 -5.81 -22.13 7.49
C PRO A 240 -6.10 -20.70 7.02
N VAL A 241 -5.02 -19.93 6.83
CA VAL A 241 -5.05 -18.51 6.46
C VAL A 241 -4.52 -18.31 5.04
N VAL A 242 -5.30 -17.61 4.25
CA VAL A 242 -4.91 -17.05 2.94
C VAL A 242 -4.83 -15.54 3.08
N THR A 243 -3.79 -14.92 2.54
CA THR A 243 -3.68 -13.44 2.51
C THR A 243 -4.03 -12.88 1.14
N THR A 244 -4.52 -11.65 1.11
CA THR A 244 -4.48 -10.85 -0.12
C THR A 244 -3.08 -10.25 -0.31
N LEU A 245 -2.81 -9.57 -1.44
CA LEU A 245 -1.55 -8.85 -1.63
C LEU A 245 -1.27 -7.87 -0.49
N LEU A 246 -2.24 -7.03 -0.13
CA LEU A 246 -2.10 -6.06 0.97
C LEU A 246 -2.23 -6.68 2.37
N GLY A 247 -2.61 -7.95 2.46
CA GLY A 247 -2.64 -8.73 3.69
C GLY A 247 -1.34 -9.46 3.99
N GLN A 248 -0.31 -9.34 3.16
CA GLN A 248 0.99 -9.97 3.40
C GLN A 248 1.61 -9.50 4.72
N GLY A 249 2.16 -10.44 5.50
CA GLY A 249 2.75 -10.18 6.80
C GLY A 249 1.76 -10.14 7.98
N THR A 250 0.44 -10.20 7.74
CA THR A 250 -0.56 -10.33 8.83
C THR A 250 -0.50 -11.69 9.53
N ILE A 251 0.13 -12.65 8.91
CA ILE A 251 0.59 -13.91 9.45
C ILE A 251 1.97 -14.19 8.84
N ALA A 252 2.91 -14.70 9.63
CA ALA A 252 4.25 -15.00 9.14
C ALA A 252 4.23 -16.09 8.06
N THR A 253 5.08 -15.96 7.04
CA THR A 253 5.09 -16.89 5.89
C THR A 253 5.53 -18.30 6.24
N ASP A 254 6.24 -18.48 7.36
CA ASP A 254 6.65 -19.77 7.92
C ASP A 254 5.64 -20.36 8.91
N HIS A 255 4.54 -19.66 9.20
CA HIS A 255 3.50 -20.16 10.09
C HIS A 255 2.81 -21.40 9.49
N PRO A 256 2.57 -22.48 10.27
CA PRO A 256 1.99 -23.74 9.75
C PRO A 256 0.63 -23.55 9.06
N LEU A 257 -0.21 -22.64 9.56
CA LEU A 257 -1.52 -22.37 8.99
C LEU A 257 -1.51 -21.42 7.78
N PHE A 258 -0.38 -20.82 7.42
CA PHE A 258 -0.29 -19.93 6.27
C PHE A 258 -0.23 -20.72 4.96
N LEU A 259 -1.18 -20.49 4.05
CA LEU A 259 -1.26 -21.18 2.76
C LEU A 259 -0.64 -20.38 1.61
N GLY A 260 -0.33 -19.11 1.83
CA GLY A 260 0.16 -18.19 0.80
C GLY A 260 -0.84 -17.11 0.43
N MET A 261 -0.47 -16.28 -0.55
CA MET A 261 -1.34 -15.28 -1.14
C MET A 261 -2.39 -15.96 -2.04
N GLY A 262 -3.63 -15.46 -2.01
CA GLY A 262 -4.70 -15.88 -2.90
C GLY A 262 -4.83 -15.00 -4.14
N GLY A 263 -5.54 -15.48 -5.15
CA GLY A 263 -5.88 -14.73 -6.34
C GLY A 263 -5.03 -15.04 -7.57
N MET A 264 -4.97 -14.09 -8.52
CA MET A 264 -4.37 -14.28 -9.86
C MET A 264 -2.94 -14.83 -9.83
N HIS A 265 -2.08 -14.29 -8.98
CA HIS A 265 -0.71 -14.76 -8.78
C HIS A 265 -0.52 -15.46 -7.43
N GLY A 266 -1.62 -15.98 -6.90
CA GLY A 266 -1.65 -16.69 -5.63
C GLY A 266 -1.00 -18.06 -5.67
N SER A 267 -0.72 -18.62 -4.48
CA SER A 267 -0.21 -19.98 -4.37
C SER A 267 -1.29 -21.00 -4.73
N PHE A 268 -0.85 -22.19 -5.17
CA PHE A 268 -1.77 -23.29 -5.46
C PHE A 268 -2.62 -23.65 -4.23
N ALA A 269 -2.00 -23.83 -3.06
CA ALA A 269 -2.70 -24.21 -1.83
C ALA A 269 -3.74 -23.17 -1.42
N ALA A 270 -3.42 -21.86 -1.51
CA ALA A 270 -4.35 -20.78 -1.18
C ALA A 270 -5.56 -20.77 -2.12
N ASN A 271 -5.35 -20.86 -3.43
CA ASN A 271 -6.41 -20.81 -4.41
C ASN A 271 -7.32 -22.06 -4.36
N ILE A 272 -6.75 -23.23 -4.14
CA ILE A 272 -7.53 -24.47 -3.95
C ILE A 272 -8.31 -24.41 -2.62
N ALA A 273 -7.69 -23.93 -1.55
CA ALA A 273 -8.37 -23.79 -0.27
C ALA A 273 -9.58 -22.86 -0.35
N MET A 274 -9.46 -21.69 -1.00
CA MET A 274 -10.59 -20.79 -1.22
C MET A 274 -11.68 -21.41 -2.10
N THR A 275 -11.31 -22.22 -3.09
CA THR A 275 -12.25 -22.88 -4.00
C THR A 275 -13.05 -24.00 -3.33
N GLU A 276 -12.38 -24.79 -2.47
CA GLU A 276 -12.97 -25.97 -1.81
C GLU A 276 -13.60 -25.68 -0.44
N ALA A 277 -13.40 -24.48 0.11
CA ALA A 277 -13.93 -24.10 1.40
C ALA A 277 -15.44 -24.29 1.48
N ASP A 278 -15.95 -24.70 2.65
CA ASP A 278 -17.37 -24.72 3.00
C ASP A 278 -17.76 -23.52 3.90
N PHE A 279 -16.76 -22.85 4.49
CA PHE A 279 -16.93 -21.62 5.22
C PHE A 279 -15.72 -20.71 5.04
N MET A 280 -15.93 -19.50 4.55
CA MET A 280 -14.92 -18.47 4.40
C MET A 280 -15.19 -17.34 5.38
N ILE A 281 -14.19 -16.95 6.15
CA ILE A 281 -14.23 -15.77 7.02
C ILE A 281 -13.24 -14.76 6.43
N SER A 282 -13.78 -13.75 5.77
CA SER A 282 -13.00 -12.65 5.17
C SER A 282 -12.96 -11.47 6.11
N ILE A 283 -11.75 -10.94 6.36
CA ILE A 283 -11.54 -9.84 7.30
C ILE A 283 -10.71 -8.74 6.62
N GLY A 284 -11.32 -7.56 6.46
CA GLY A 284 -10.68 -6.40 5.84
C GLY A 284 -10.23 -6.61 4.39
N CYS A 285 -11.05 -7.32 3.60
CA CYS A 285 -10.77 -7.66 2.21
C CYS A 285 -11.91 -7.22 1.28
N ARG A 286 -11.59 -6.52 0.17
CA ARG A 286 -12.57 -5.94 -0.75
C ARG A 286 -13.08 -6.88 -1.84
N PHE A 287 -12.55 -8.07 -1.99
CA PHE A 287 -12.89 -9.03 -3.06
C PHE A 287 -12.72 -8.48 -4.48
N ASP A 288 -11.61 -7.78 -4.73
CA ASP A 288 -11.29 -7.27 -6.07
C ASP A 288 -11.13 -8.40 -7.12
N ASP A 289 -11.08 -8.01 -8.39
CA ASP A 289 -11.00 -8.96 -9.51
C ASP A 289 -9.69 -9.76 -9.55
N ARG A 290 -8.59 -9.22 -8.98
CA ARG A 290 -7.31 -9.92 -8.89
C ARG A 290 -7.34 -11.04 -7.85
N LEU A 291 -8.17 -10.91 -6.83
CA LEU A 291 -8.40 -11.94 -5.83
C LEU A 291 -9.45 -12.96 -6.28
N THR A 292 -10.59 -12.49 -6.77
CA THR A 292 -11.75 -13.35 -7.04
C THR A 292 -11.67 -14.09 -8.38
N GLY A 293 -10.91 -13.56 -9.34
CA GLY A 293 -10.97 -14.03 -10.70
C GLY A 293 -12.39 -13.95 -11.26
N ASN A 294 -13.08 -15.08 -11.39
CA ASN A 294 -14.48 -15.11 -11.76
C ASN A 294 -15.40 -15.10 -10.52
N PRO A 295 -16.09 -13.99 -10.22
CA PRO A 295 -16.94 -13.89 -9.01
C PRO A 295 -18.06 -14.93 -8.94
N LYS A 296 -18.53 -15.45 -10.09
CA LYS A 296 -19.60 -16.46 -10.12
C LYS A 296 -19.16 -17.83 -9.63
N THR A 297 -17.86 -18.09 -9.64
CA THR A 297 -17.26 -19.36 -9.22
C THR A 297 -16.42 -19.25 -7.95
N PHE A 298 -16.15 -18.03 -7.52
CA PHE A 298 -15.37 -17.76 -6.31
C PHE A 298 -16.14 -18.24 -5.06
N ALA A 299 -15.48 -19.03 -4.23
CA ALA A 299 -16.03 -19.57 -2.98
C ALA A 299 -17.45 -20.16 -3.13
N LYS A 300 -17.77 -20.74 -4.29
CA LYS A 300 -19.12 -21.17 -4.69
C LYS A 300 -19.81 -22.10 -3.69
N ASN A 301 -19.05 -22.91 -2.96
CA ASN A 301 -19.55 -23.90 -2.02
C ASN A 301 -19.50 -23.40 -0.57
N ALA A 302 -18.90 -22.24 -0.32
CA ALA A 302 -18.72 -21.70 1.02
C ALA A 302 -19.87 -20.79 1.43
N LYS A 303 -20.23 -20.85 2.70
CA LYS A 303 -20.85 -19.69 3.35
C LYS A 303 -19.78 -18.65 3.58
N VAL A 304 -20.13 -17.39 3.40
CA VAL A 304 -19.17 -16.27 3.54
C VAL A 304 -19.57 -15.38 4.70
N ALA A 305 -18.67 -15.26 5.69
CA ALA A 305 -18.70 -14.18 6.66
C ALA A 305 -17.75 -13.08 6.17
N HIS A 306 -18.21 -11.83 6.15
CA HIS A 306 -17.41 -10.69 5.72
C HIS A 306 -17.39 -9.63 6.81
N ILE A 307 -16.22 -9.39 7.37
CA ILE A 307 -15.94 -8.37 8.38
C ILE A 307 -15.19 -7.24 7.69
N ASP A 308 -15.80 -6.07 7.61
CA ASP A 308 -15.18 -4.88 7.03
C ASP A 308 -15.66 -3.63 7.75
N ILE A 309 -14.78 -2.62 7.82
CA ILE A 309 -15.11 -1.32 8.41
C ILE A 309 -16.00 -0.47 7.48
N ASP A 310 -15.92 -0.73 6.17
CA ASP A 310 -16.69 -0.01 5.14
C ASP A 310 -17.98 -0.79 4.79
N PRO A 311 -19.15 -0.28 5.16
CA PRO A 311 -20.42 -0.93 4.84
C PRO A 311 -20.65 -1.07 3.33
N ALA A 312 -20.03 -0.22 2.50
CA ALA A 312 -20.18 -0.24 1.05
C ALA A 312 -19.47 -1.44 0.39
N GLU A 313 -18.50 -2.06 1.07
CA GLU A 313 -17.79 -3.24 0.56
C GLU A 313 -18.56 -4.54 0.84
N ILE A 314 -19.44 -4.56 1.84
CA ILE A 314 -20.20 -5.77 2.21
C ILE A 314 -21.18 -6.17 1.10
N GLY A 315 -20.97 -7.35 0.52
CA GLY A 315 -21.83 -7.88 -0.54
C GLY A 315 -21.72 -7.21 -1.90
N LYS A 316 -20.74 -6.33 -2.10
CA LYS A 316 -20.54 -5.57 -3.34
C LYS A 316 -20.17 -6.47 -4.53
N ILE A 317 -19.28 -7.43 -4.34
CA ILE A 317 -18.74 -8.29 -5.41
C ILE A 317 -19.28 -9.72 -5.31
N ILE A 318 -19.29 -10.29 -4.10
CA ILE A 318 -19.76 -11.66 -3.84
C ILE A 318 -20.89 -11.64 -2.80
N SER A 319 -21.75 -12.65 -2.82
CA SER A 319 -22.80 -12.79 -1.81
C SER A 319 -22.22 -13.09 -0.44
N VAL A 320 -22.79 -12.48 0.60
CA VAL A 320 -22.35 -12.60 1.98
C VAL A 320 -23.49 -13.15 2.85
N ASP A 321 -23.23 -14.24 3.60
CA ASP A 321 -24.20 -14.86 4.50
C ASP A 321 -24.21 -14.22 5.89
N ILE A 322 -23.02 -13.80 6.37
CA ILE A 322 -22.86 -13.20 7.70
C ILE A 322 -22.09 -11.86 7.54
N PRO A 323 -22.83 -10.76 7.32
CA PRO A 323 -22.21 -9.44 7.21
C PRO A 323 -21.88 -8.86 8.60
N ILE A 324 -20.68 -8.30 8.76
CA ILE A 324 -20.26 -7.58 9.96
C ILE A 324 -19.59 -6.28 9.54
N VAL A 325 -20.23 -5.15 9.82
CA VAL A 325 -19.62 -3.83 9.72
C VAL A 325 -18.99 -3.51 11.06
N GLY A 326 -17.68 -3.22 11.07
CA GLY A 326 -16.95 -2.87 12.28
C GLY A 326 -15.44 -3.00 12.14
N ASP A 327 -14.75 -2.58 13.18
CA ASP A 327 -13.30 -2.67 13.27
C ASP A 327 -12.84 -4.13 13.36
N ALA A 328 -11.80 -4.49 12.58
CA ALA A 328 -11.33 -5.87 12.48
C ALA A 328 -10.74 -6.39 13.81
N LYS A 329 -9.99 -5.54 14.55
CA LYS A 329 -9.43 -5.93 15.85
C LYS A 329 -10.52 -6.21 16.87
N LYS A 330 -11.50 -5.30 16.98
CA LYS A 330 -12.65 -5.49 17.87
C LYS A 330 -13.45 -6.75 17.50
N ALA A 331 -13.67 -7.00 16.22
CA ALA A 331 -14.36 -8.19 15.77
C ALA A 331 -13.62 -9.48 16.16
N LEU A 332 -12.30 -9.51 15.95
CA LEU A 332 -11.46 -10.65 16.34
C LEU A 332 -11.41 -10.83 17.87
N GLN A 333 -11.30 -9.75 18.64
CA GLN A 333 -11.37 -9.81 20.11
C GLN A 333 -12.71 -10.35 20.59
N MET A 334 -13.82 -9.92 20.01
CA MET A 334 -15.15 -10.47 20.33
C MET A 334 -15.25 -11.96 19.98
N LEU A 335 -14.74 -12.38 18.80
CA LEU A 335 -14.68 -13.78 18.41
C LEU A 335 -13.84 -14.64 19.37
N LEU A 336 -12.72 -14.09 19.86
CA LEU A 336 -11.86 -14.75 20.85
C LEU A 336 -12.48 -14.82 22.25
N ASN A 337 -13.37 -13.90 22.60
CA ASN A 337 -14.07 -13.89 23.89
C ASN A 337 -15.28 -14.81 23.93
N GLU A 338 -15.79 -15.27 22.78
CA GLU A 338 -16.89 -16.25 22.74
C GLU A 338 -16.42 -17.63 23.26
N GLU A 339 -17.35 -18.41 23.79
CA GLU A 339 -17.08 -19.79 24.22
C GLU A 339 -16.55 -20.63 23.05
N GLN A 340 -15.46 -21.35 23.29
CA GLN A 340 -14.85 -22.17 22.26
C GLN A 340 -15.76 -23.33 21.88
N VAL A 341 -16.09 -23.41 20.60
CA VAL A 341 -16.83 -24.55 20.04
C VAL A 341 -15.88 -25.59 19.48
N HIS A 342 -16.30 -26.85 19.55
CA HIS A 342 -15.55 -27.93 18.90
C HIS A 342 -15.72 -27.85 17.38
N ASN A 343 -14.61 -27.94 16.66
CA ASN A 343 -14.58 -28.10 15.21
C ASN A 343 -13.64 -29.26 14.84
N ASN A 344 -13.92 -29.93 13.74
CA ASN A 344 -13.11 -31.04 13.25
C ASN A 344 -12.50 -30.69 11.89
N THR A 345 -11.35 -30.06 11.92
CA THR A 345 -10.61 -29.58 10.75
C THR A 345 -9.35 -30.39 10.42
N SER A 346 -9.03 -31.44 11.20
CA SER A 346 -7.77 -32.18 11.06
C SER A 346 -7.50 -32.70 9.65
N LYS A 347 -8.50 -33.33 9.01
CA LYS A 347 -8.37 -33.83 7.62
C LYS A 347 -8.22 -32.69 6.61
N TRP A 348 -8.82 -31.54 6.92
CA TRP A 348 -8.71 -30.34 6.07
C TRP A 348 -7.31 -29.74 6.14
N ILE A 349 -6.78 -29.58 7.36
CA ILE A 349 -5.40 -29.10 7.56
C ILE A 349 -4.41 -30.03 6.87
N GLU A 350 -4.52 -31.36 7.08
CA GLU A 350 -3.67 -32.33 6.41
C GLU A 350 -3.69 -32.15 4.87
N LYS A 351 -4.88 -32.03 4.28
CA LYS A 351 -5.03 -31.83 2.83
C LYS A 351 -4.37 -30.56 2.34
N VAL A 352 -4.64 -29.40 2.97
CA VAL A 352 -4.08 -28.12 2.49
C VAL A 352 -2.58 -28.02 2.74
N THR A 353 -2.05 -28.69 3.76
CA THR A 353 -0.62 -28.83 3.99
C THR A 353 0.02 -29.66 2.88
N GLN A 354 -0.55 -30.82 2.53
CA GLN A 354 -0.11 -31.62 1.39
C GLN A 354 -0.16 -30.82 0.08
N ASP A 355 -1.23 -30.03 -0.14
CA ASP A 355 -1.34 -29.17 -1.32
C ASP A 355 -0.24 -28.11 -1.38
N LYS A 356 0.20 -27.58 -0.23
CA LYS A 356 1.32 -26.63 -0.12
C LYS A 356 2.66 -27.32 -0.41
N GLU A 357 2.89 -28.50 0.16
CA GLU A 357 4.17 -29.22 0.08
C GLU A 357 4.41 -29.84 -1.31
N ARG A 358 3.37 -30.32 -1.99
CA ARG A 358 3.52 -30.98 -3.30
C ARG A 358 3.87 -30.04 -4.45
N VAL A 359 3.74 -28.71 -4.25
CA VAL A 359 4.02 -27.73 -5.30
C VAL A 359 5.45 -27.23 -5.23
N ARG A 360 6.17 -27.37 -6.34
CA ARG A 360 7.50 -26.82 -6.51
C ARG A 360 7.44 -25.31 -6.67
N SER A 361 8.22 -24.56 -5.90
CA SER A 361 8.17 -23.09 -5.92
C SER A 361 8.64 -22.50 -7.26
N TYR A 362 9.72 -23.03 -7.83
CA TYR A 362 10.23 -22.73 -9.20
C TYR A 362 11.30 -23.73 -9.59
N ASP A 363 11.55 -23.85 -10.90
CA ASP A 363 12.65 -24.69 -11.40
C ASP A 363 13.96 -23.91 -11.37
N LYS A 364 15.00 -24.51 -10.81
CA LYS A 364 16.35 -23.93 -10.91
C LYS A 364 16.86 -23.97 -12.34
N LYS A 365 17.35 -22.85 -12.84
CA LYS A 365 18.01 -22.69 -14.14
C LYS A 365 19.48 -22.31 -13.91
N GLU A 366 20.40 -23.06 -14.45
CA GLU A 366 21.83 -22.92 -14.16
C GLU A 366 22.51 -21.74 -14.87
N ARG A 367 21.90 -21.22 -15.95
CA ARG A 367 22.57 -20.24 -16.83
C ARG A 367 21.96 -18.84 -16.82
N VAL A 368 21.03 -18.57 -15.91
CA VAL A 368 20.36 -17.27 -15.82
C VAL A 368 20.11 -16.91 -14.37
N VAL A 369 20.26 -15.65 -14.04
CA VAL A 369 19.85 -15.13 -12.73
C VAL A 369 18.32 -15.20 -12.64
N GLN A 370 17.83 -15.83 -11.59
CA GLN A 370 16.39 -16.00 -11.36
C GLN A 370 15.89 -14.98 -10.33
N PRO A 371 14.85 -14.19 -10.63
CA PRO A 371 14.32 -13.19 -9.71
C PRO A 371 13.87 -13.80 -8.37
N GLN A 372 13.35 -15.04 -8.40
CA GLN A 372 12.95 -15.78 -7.21
C GLN A 372 14.13 -16.04 -6.25
N ALA A 373 15.29 -16.40 -6.81
CA ALA A 373 16.50 -16.64 -6.02
C ALA A 373 17.04 -15.35 -5.41
N VAL A 374 17.03 -14.25 -6.18
CA VAL A 374 17.42 -12.92 -5.70
C VAL A 374 16.58 -12.49 -4.52
N ILE A 375 15.26 -12.56 -4.63
CA ILE A 375 14.33 -12.12 -3.59
C ILE A 375 14.46 -12.99 -2.33
N LYS A 376 14.58 -14.32 -2.47
CA LYS A 376 14.84 -15.22 -1.34
C LYS A 376 16.15 -14.87 -0.64
N ARG A 377 17.22 -14.62 -1.42
CA ARG A 377 18.52 -14.25 -0.85
C ARG A 377 18.45 -12.93 -0.09
N VAL A 378 17.76 -11.94 -0.61
CA VAL A 378 17.50 -10.68 0.09
C VAL A 378 16.74 -10.95 1.39
N GLY A 379 15.72 -11.80 1.37
CA GLY A 379 14.97 -12.22 2.56
C GLY A 379 15.86 -12.89 3.62
N GLU A 380 16.82 -13.73 3.21
CA GLU A 380 17.80 -14.34 4.13
C GLU A 380 18.72 -13.28 4.75
N LEU A 381 19.29 -12.37 3.92
CA LEU A 381 20.20 -11.33 4.37
C LEU A 381 19.53 -10.36 5.35
N THR A 382 18.29 -10.00 5.09
CA THR A 382 17.48 -9.13 5.95
C THR A 382 16.78 -9.90 7.08
N LYS A 383 16.98 -11.21 7.19
CA LYS A 383 16.32 -12.11 8.14
C LYS A 383 14.78 -12.03 8.09
N GLY A 384 14.22 -11.62 6.96
CA GLY A 384 12.79 -11.39 6.78
C GLY A 384 12.23 -10.22 7.59
N ASP A 385 13.04 -9.25 8.02
CA ASP A 385 12.61 -8.12 8.87
C ASP A 385 12.65 -6.75 8.17
N ALA A 386 13.12 -6.68 6.93
CA ALA A 386 13.12 -5.43 6.17
C ALA A 386 11.69 -5.01 5.77
N ILE A 387 11.49 -3.71 5.63
CA ILE A 387 10.36 -3.17 4.89
C ILE A 387 10.67 -3.36 3.40
N VAL A 388 9.80 -4.08 2.72
CA VAL A 388 9.90 -4.36 1.29
C VAL A 388 8.98 -3.43 0.54
N VAL A 389 9.56 -2.55 -0.25
CA VAL A 389 8.81 -1.68 -1.16
C VAL A 389 8.88 -2.28 -2.56
N THR A 390 7.81 -2.22 -3.30
CA THR A 390 7.80 -2.63 -4.70
C THR A 390 7.23 -1.55 -5.60
N ASP A 391 7.81 -1.41 -6.77
CA ASP A 391 7.09 -0.82 -7.91
C ASP A 391 6.11 -1.85 -8.49
N VAL A 392 5.40 -1.52 -9.56
CA VAL A 392 4.36 -2.36 -10.15
C VAL A 392 4.86 -3.14 -11.37
N GLY A 393 4.64 -4.45 -11.37
CA GLY A 393 5.03 -5.35 -12.44
C GLY A 393 5.34 -6.76 -11.97
N GLN A 394 6.13 -7.51 -12.76
CA GLN A 394 6.52 -8.88 -12.40
C GLN A 394 7.31 -8.93 -11.08
N HIS A 395 8.21 -7.98 -10.86
CA HIS A 395 9.01 -7.87 -9.63
C HIS A 395 8.14 -7.72 -8.37
N GLN A 396 7.00 -7.02 -8.45
CA GLN A 396 6.02 -6.90 -7.37
C GLN A 396 5.46 -8.27 -6.99
N MET A 397 5.03 -9.04 -7.99
CA MET A 397 4.45 -10.36 -7.75
C MET A 397 5.48 -11.36 -7.25
N TRP A 398 6.72 -11.33 -7.79
CA TRP A 398 7.79 -12.18 -7.26
C TRP A 398 8.15 -11.80 -5.81
N ALA A 399 8.20 -10.51 -5.47
CA ALA A 399 8.41 -10.09 -4.08
C ALA A 399 7.28 -10.60 -3.17
N ALA A 400 6.02 -10.48 -3.59
CA ALA A 400 4.88 -10.99 -2.83
C ALA A 400 4.90 -12.52 -2.65
N GLN A 401 5.42 -13.27 -3.63
CA GLN A 401 5.47 -14.74 -3.61
C GLN A 401 6.68 -15.31 -2.83
N TYR A 402 7.83 -14.61 -2.83
CA TYR A 402 9.10 -15.23 -2.44
C TYR A 402 9.83 -14.55 -1.27
N TYR A 403 9.45 -13.33 -0.89
CA TYR A 403 10.03 -12.72 0.31
C TYR A 403 9.38 -13.30 1.57
N PRO A 404 10.15 -13.62 2.63
CA PRO A 404 9.63 -14.24 3.87
C PRO A 404 9.07 -13.19 4.83
N TYR A 405 7.89 -12.66 4.55
CA TYR A 405 7.21 -11.68 5.42
C TYR A 405 6.90 -12.26 6.80
N LYS A 406 7.10 -11.48 7.85
CA LYS A 406 6.87 -11.86 9.24
C LYS A 406 5.88 -10.97 9.98
N ASN A 407 5.82 -9.71 9.59
CA ASN A 407 5.06 -8.68 10.30
C ASN A 407 4.14 -7.92 9.33
N GLU A 408 3.03 -7.43 9.84
CA GLU A 408 2.19 -6.50 9.11
C GLU A 408 2.95 -5.23 8.72
N ARG A 409 2.50 -4.51 7.69
CA ARG A 409 3.12 -3.29 7.13
C ARG A 409 4.53 -3.48 6.58
N GLN A 410 5.03 -4.69 6.43
CA GLN A 410 6.33 -4.95 5.79
C GLN A 410 6.28 -4.78 4.27
N LEU A 411 5.15 -5.08 3.62
CA LEU A 411 4.98 -4.87 2.18
C LEU A 411 4.34 -3.50 1.92
N VAL A 412 5.08 -2.62 1.27
CA VAL A 412 4.64 -1.31 0.80
C VAL A 412 4.57 -1.34 -0.72
N THR A 413 3.37 -1.29 -1.26
CA THR A 413 3.13 -1.47 -2.70
C THR A 413 1.86 -0.76 -3.14
N SER A 414 1.75 -0.39 -4.42
CA SER A 414 0.50 0.04 -5.04
C SER A 414 -0.30 -1.21 -5.44
N GLY A 415 -1.29 -1.58 -4.65
CA GLY A 415 -2.03 -2.83 -4.82
C GLY A 415 -3.29 -2.67 -5.66
N GLY A 416 -4.05 -1.62 -5.45
CA GLY A 416 -5.35 -1.41 -6.07
C GLY A 416 -5.30 -0.64 -7.38
N LEU A 417 -4.59 0.49 -7.43
CA LEU A 417 -4.43 1.27 -8.67
C LEU A 417 -3.34 0.68 -9.57
N GLY A 418 -2.29 0.13 -9.00
CA GLY A 418 -1.20 -0.48 -9.75
C GLY A 418 -0.30 0.56 -10.43
N THR A 419 0.10 1.58 -9.70
CA THR A 419 0.85 2.72 -10.20
C THR A 419 2.32 2.39 -10.44
N MET A 420 2.75 2.31 -11.70
CA MET A 420 4.18 2.30 -12.04
C MET A 420 4.82 3.65 -11.68
N GLY A 421 6.03 3.61 -11.11
CA GLY A 421 6.71 4.79 -10.57
C GLY A 421 6.44 5.03 -9.07
N PHE A 422 5.62 4.21 -8.43
CA PHE A 422 5.36 4.25 -6.99
C PHE A 422 6.62 3.94 -6.16
N GLY A 423 7.46 3.02 -6.64
CA GLY A 423 8.46 2.34 -5.82
C GLY A 423 9.51 3.24 -5.20
N VAL A 424 10.23 4.05 -6.00
CA VAL A 424 11.34 4.89 -5.49
C VAL A 424 10.85 5.90 -4.44
N PRO A 425 9.83 6.74 -4.72
CA PRO A 425 9.37 7.70 -3.72
C PRO A 425 8.77 7.02 -2.48
N ALA A 426 7.99 5.95 -2.63
CA ALA A 426 7.43 5.23 -1.49
C ALA A 426 8.52 4.63 -0.58
N ALA A 427 9.63 4.15 -1.15
CA ALA A 427 10.76 3.65 -0.37
C ALA A 427 11.43 4.78 0.45
N ILE A 428 11.52 5.99 -0.11
CA ILE A 428 12.01 7.18 0.60
C ILE A 428 11.12 7.47 1.80
N GLY A 429 9.81 7.56 1.59
CA GLY A 429 8.85 7.79 2.66
C GLY A 429 8.89 6.72 3.75
N ALA A 430 8.94 5.45 3.36
CA ALA A 430 9.04 4.33 4.29
C ALA A 430 10.33 4.37 5.14
N LYS A 431 11.48 4.73 4.54
CA LYS A 431 12.74 4.83 5.28
C LYS A 431 12.78 6.04 6.23
N ILE A 432 12.24 7.17 5.81
CA ILE A 432 12.13 8.36 6.66
C ILE A 432 11.26 8.07 7.89
N ALA A 433 10.18 7.33 7.70
CA ALA A 433 9.27 6.92 8.77
C ALA A 433 9.84 5.85 9.70
N ASN A 434 10.79 5.05 9.22
CA ASN A 434 11.40 3.93 9.94
C ASN A 434 12.94 3.99 9.85
N PRO A 435 13.58 4.96 10.51
CA PRO A 435 15.03 5.19 10.36
C PRO A 435 15.89 4.00 10.78
N ASP A 436 15.41 3.18 11.74
CA ASP A 436 16.14 2.05 12.29
C ASP A 436 15.89 0.73 11.52
N LYS A 437 14.92 0.71 10.60
CA LYS A 437 14.63 -0.49 9.79
C LYS A 437 15.33 -0.46 8.45
N GLU A 438 15.75 -1.61 7.98
CA GLU A 438 16.21 -1.77 6.61
C GLU A 438 15.03 -1.62 5.64
N VAL A 439 15.22 -0.88 4.55
CA VAL A 439 14.25 -0.72 3.47
C VAL A 439 14.86 -1.19 2.17
N VAL A 440 14.20 -2.15 1.54
CA VAL A 440 14.57 -2.73 0.25
C VAL A 440 13.48 -2.42 -0.76
N LEU A 441 13.85 -1.85 -1.88
CA LEU A 441 12.97 -1.62 -3.01
C LEU A 441 13.25 -2.63 -4.13
N PHE A 442 12.24 -3.38 -4.54
CA PHE A 442 12.27 -4.11 -5.81
C PHE A 442 11.56 -3.30 -6.89
N VAL A 443 12.26 -3.02 -7.98
CA VAL A 443 11.77 -2.20 -9.09
C VAL A 443 12.11 -2.84 -10.43
N GLY A 444 11.29 -2.62 -11.45
CA GLY A 444 11.60 -2.99 -12.84
C GLY A 444 12.20 -1.81 -13.61
N ASP A 445 12.87 -2.11 -14.72
CA ASP A 445 13.47 -1.14 -15.62
C ASP A 445 12.48 -0.08 -16.14
N GLY A 446 11.25 -0.47 -16.43
CA GLY A 446 10.20 0.45 -16.87
C GLY A 446 9.70 1.37 -15.76
N GLY A 447 9.36 0.82 -14.58
CA GLY A 447 8.84 1.60 -13.45
C GLY A 447 9.87 2.58 -12.88
N TYR A 448 11.14 2.15 -12.79
CA TYR A 448 12.24 3.01 -12.34
C TYR A 448 12.37 4.29 -13.17
N GLN A 449 12.23 4.20 -14.49
CA GLN A 449 12.35 5.35 -15.39
C GLN A 449 11.27 6.42 -15.16
N MET A 450 10.15 6.09 -14.54
CA MET A 450 9.05 7.04 -14.33
C MET A 450 9.31 8.03 -13.18
N THR A 451 10.10 7.63 -12.15
CA THR A 451 10.34 8.45 -10.95
C THR A 451 11.80 8.41 -10.48
N ASN A 452 12.74 8.05 -11.36
CA ASN A 452 14.15 7.95 -11.01
C ASN A 452 14.77 9.26 -10.50
N GLN A 453 14.20 10.42 -10.82
CA GLN A 453 14.64 11.72 -10.31
C GLN A 453 14.60 11.80 -8.77
N GLU A 454 13.74 11.03 -8.12
CA GLU A 454 13.67 10.95 -6.66
C GLU A 454 14.92 10.32 -6.04
N MET A 455 15.75 9.61 -6.83
CA MET A 455 17.05 9.10 -6.39
C MET A 455 17.99 10.19 -5.86
N ALA A 456 17.84 11.45 -6.34
CA ALA A 456 18.60 12.58 -5.82
C ALA A 456 18.41 12.80 -4.31
N ILE A 457 17.23 12.45 -3.77
CA ILE A 457 16.88 12.60 -2.36
C ILE A 457 17.72 11.68 -1.48
N LEU A 458 18.03 10.48 -1.96
CA LEU A 458 18.81 9.48 -1.21
C LEU A 458 20.17 10.03 -0.79
N ASN A 459 20.86 10.72 -1.71
CA ASN A 459 22.16 11.29 -1.41
C ASN A 459 22.07 12.57 -0.58
N ILE A 460 21.08 13.44 -0.86
CA ILE A 460 20.91 14.73 -0.16
C ILE A 460 20.61 14.50 1.33
N TYR A 461 19.69 13.61 1.64
CA TYR A 461 19.26 13.34 3.03
C TYR A 461 19.97 12.12 3.64
N LYS A 462 20.93 11.49 2.92
CA LYS A 462 21.67 10.29 3.37
C LYS A 462 20.75 9.15 3.78
N ILE A 463 19.81 8.80 2.91
CA ILE A 463 18.77 7.80 3.16
C ILE A 463 19.24 6.43 2.68
N PRO A 464 19.61 5.47 3.55
CA PRO A 464 20.18 4.18 3.17
C PRO A 464 19.10 3.18 2.71
N ILE A 465 18.60 3.35 1.48
CA ILE A 465 17.70 2.42 0.82
C ILE A 465 18.48 1.52 -0.13
N LYS A 466 18.09 0.26 -0.21
CA LYS A 466 18.60 -0.72 -1.17
C LYS A 466 17.66 -0.82 -2.35
N VAL A 467 17.97 -0.14 -3.44
CA VAL A 467 17.20 -0.21 -4.69
C VAL A 467 17.71 -1.38 -5.52
N ILE A 468 16.90 -2.40 -5.70
CA ILE A 468 17.22 -3.61 -6.48
C ILE A 468 16.34 -3.62 -7.72
N MET A 469 16.94 -3.30 -8.85
CA MET A 469 16.29 -3.38 -10.15
C MET A 469 16.39 -4.78 -10.72
N LEU A 470 15.25 -5.41 -10.97
CA LEU A 470 15.18 -6.66 -11.73
C LEU A 470 14.95 -6.30 -13.21
N ASN A 471 16.08 -6.12 -13.93
CA ASN A 471 16.09 -5.66 -15.31
C ASN A 471 15.84 -6.84 -16.28
N ASN A 472 14.68 -6.86 -16.92
CA ASN A 472 14.32 -7.85 -17.92
C ASN A 472 14.16 -7.25 -19.33
N HIS A 473 14.58 -6.00 -19.54
CA HIS A 473 14.50 -5.28 -20.81
C HIS A 473 13.08 -5.23 -21.39
N SER A 474 12.06 -5.12 -20.53
CA SER A 474 10.67 -5.10 -20.98
C SER A 474 9.69 -4.60 -19.91
N LEU A 475 8.53 -4.13 -20.35
CA LEU A 475 7.35 -4.03 -19.50
C LEU A 475 6.84 -5.46 -19.23
N GLY A 476 7.53 -6.16 -18.32
CA GLY A 476 7.49 -7.62 -18.22
C GLY A 476 6.10 -8.21 -18.01
N MET A 477 5.22 -7.56 -17.21
CA MET A 477 3.86 -8.03 -17.01
C MET A 477 3.01 -7.86 -18.29
N VAL A 478 3.14 -6.73 -18.98
CA VAL A 478 2.45 -6.45 -20.26
C VAL A 478 2.89 -7.47 -21.32
N ARG A 479 4.22 -7.67 -21.44
CA ARG A 479 4.80 -8.67 -22.35
C ARG A 479 4.28 -10.07 -22.06
N GLN A 480 4.26 -10.50 -20.78
CA GLN A 480 3.75 -11.82 -20.38
C GLN A 480 2.30 -12.02 -20.80
N TRP A 481 1.46 -10.99 -20.70
CA TRP A 481 0.07 -11.06 -21.14
C TRP A 481 -0.06 -11.09 -22.66
N GLN A 482 0.77 -10.34 -23.38
CA GLN A 482 0.81 -10.37 -24.85
C GLN A 482 1.24 -11.75 -25.34
N GLU A 483 2.25 -12.36 -24.72
CA GLU A 483 2.67 -13.71 -25.02
C GLU A 483 1.57 -14.76 -24.74
N ALA A 484 0.87 -14.63 -23.62
CA ALA A 484 -0.13 -15.61 -23.20
C ALA A 484 -1.47 -15.49 -23.92
N PHE A 485 -1.89 -14.28 -24.32
CA PHE A 485 -3.27 -14.00 -24.76
C PHE A 485 -3.39 -13.30 -26.12
N TYR A 486 -2.26 -12.86 -26.70
CA TYR A 486 -2.23 -12.12 -27.97
C TYR A 486 -1.25 -12.72 -28.98
N ASP A 487 -1.12 -14.06 -29.00
CA ASP A 487 -0.30 -14.86 -29.93
C ASP A 487 1.18 -14.41 -29.97
N GLY A 488 1.71 -13.94 -28.83
CA GLY A 488 3.10 -13.49 -28.74
C GLY A 488 3.41 -12.16 -29.43
N ARG A 489 2.40 -11.39 -29.82
CA ARG A 489 2.61 -10.06 -30.40
C ARG A 489 2.96 -9.04 -29.32
N THR A 490 4.25 -8.91 -29.02
CA THR A 490 4.79 -8.04 -27.97
C THR A 490 4.99 -6.60 -28.45
N SER A 491 3.89 -5.93 -28.80
CA SER A 491 3.94 -4.53 -29.28
C SER A 491 4.27 -3.58 -28.14
N GLU A 492 5.29 -2.73 -28.31
CA GLU A 492 5.71 -1.64 -27.43
C GLU A 492 6.01 -2.07 -25.97
N SER A 493 6.21 -3.35 -25.72
CA SER A 493 6.49 -3.88 -24.37
C SER A 493 7.91 -4.40 -24.18
N VAL A 494 8.72 -4.34 -25.22
CA VAL A 494 10.12 -4.76 -25.23
C VAL A 494 11.01 -3.56 -25.50
N PHE A 495 12.01 -3.35 -24.66
CA PHE A 495 12.99 -2.29 -24.86
C PHE A 495 14.16 -2.82 -25.68
N GLU A 496 14.40 -2.25 -26.85
CA GLU A 496 15.57 -2.55 -27.67
C GLU A 496 16.83 -1.87 -27.11
N THR A 497 16.65 -0.68 -26.54
CA THR A 497 17.69 0.10 -25.89
C THR A 497 17.21 0.60 -24.53
N LEU A 498 18.10 0.62 -23.55
CA LEU A 498 17.88 1.17 -22.23
C LEU A 498 18.99 2.17 -21.88
N PRO A 499 18.72 3.16 -21.01
CA PRO A 499 19.80 3.99 -20.47
C PRO A 499 20.78 3.16 -19.65
N ASP A 500 21.97 3.66 -19.47
CA ASP A 500 22.93 3.10 -18.51
C ASP A 500 22.48 3.46 -17.08
N PHE A 501 21.81 2.54 -16.43
CA PHE A 501 21.27 2.73 -15.09
C PHE A 501 22.35 2.88 -14.02
N GLN A 502 23.56 2.34 -14.26
CA GLN A 502 24.70 2.52 -13.37
C GLN A 502 25.16 3.98 -13.37
N LEU A 503 25.35 4.55 -14.57
CA LEU A 503 25.70 5.96 -14.73
C LEU A 503 24.61 6.89 -14.19
N MET A 504 23.32 6.54 -14.36
CA MET A 504 22.23 7.32 -13.80
C MET A 504 22.30 7.36 -12.26
N ALA A 505 22.46 6.22 -11.61
CA ALA A 505 22.56 6.15 -10.16
C ALA A 505 23.80 6.93 -9.65
N GLN A 506 24.94 6.81 -10.32
CA GLN A 506 26.17 7.56 -10.01
C GLN A 506 25.99 9.06 -10.19
N ALA A 507 25.24 9.51 -11.21
CA ALA A 507 24.94 10.93 -11.42
C ALA A 507 24.13 11.53 -10.26
N TYR A 508 23.31 10.72 -9.57
CA TYR A 508 22.63 11.11 -8.33
C TYR A 508 23.51 10.95 -7.08
N GLY A 509 24.77 10.50 -7.22
CA GLY A 509 25.68 10.27 -6.11
C GLY A 509 25.35 9.00 -5.30
N VAL A 510 24.66 8.05 -5.90
CA VAL A 510 24.31 6.76 -5.30
C VAL A 510 25.28 5.69 -5.79
N LYS A 511 25.84 4.90 -4.85
CA LYS A 511 26.71 3.76 -5.18
C LYS A 511 25.94 2.73 -5.98
N SER A 512 26.52 2.23 -7.07
CA SER A 512 25.82 1.30 -7.96
C SER A 512 26.62 0.03 -8.24
N TYR A 513 25.88 -1.07 -8.46
CA TYR A 513 26.42 -2.38 -8.84
C TYR A 513 25.58 -2.98 -9.96
N LYS A 514 26.21 -3.83 -10.77
CA LYS A 514 25.52 -4.67 -11.76
C LYS A 514 25.89 -6.12 -11.53
N PHE A 515 24.86 -6.97 -11.37
CA PHE A 515 25.01 -8.40 -11.14
C PHE A 515 24.24 -9.17 -12.23
N ASP A 516 24.95 -9.99 -13.00
CA ASP A 516 24.42 -10.74 -14.14
C ASP A 516 24.85 -12.22 -14.13
N ASN A 517 25.73 -12.61 -13.18
CA ASN A 517 26.27 -13.96 -13.11
C ASN A 517 25.46 -14.84 -12.14
N PRO A 518 24.78 -15.90 -12.63
CA PRO A 518 24.00 -16.81 -11.78
C PRO A 518 24.84 -17.61 -10.77
N GLU A 519 26.15 -17.76 -11.01
CA GLU A 519 27.03 -18.50 -10.11
C GLU A 519 27.46 -17.67 -8.89
N THR A 520 27.58 -16.34 -9.05
CA THR A 520 28.08 -15.45 -8.00
C THR A 520 26.98 -14.61 -7.34
N ILE A 521 25.77 -14.53 -7.92
CA ILE A 521 24.69 -13.63 -7.47
C ILE A 521 24.39 -13.73 -5.97
N VAL A 522 24.46 -14.92 -5.39
CA VAL A 522 24.21 -15.13 -3.96
C VAL A 522 25.27 -14.43 -3.10
N GLN A 523 26.53 -14.45 -3.56
CA GLN A 523 27.66 -13.80 -2.89
C GLN A 523 27.68 -12.30 -3.19
N ASP A 524 27.40 -11.90 -4.42
CA ASP A 524 27.38 -10.50 -4.85
C ASP A 524 26.36 -9.68 -4.04
N LEU A 525 25.22 -10.26 -3.70
CA LEU A 525 24.20 -9.65 -2.86
C LEU A 525 24.65 -9.40 -1.41
N GLU A 526 25.78 -9.93 -0.95
CA GLU A 526 26.36 -9.56 0.36
C GLU A 526 26.68 -8.04 0.46
N ALA A 527 26.80 -7.34 -0.67
CA ALA A 527 26.93 -5.89 -0.72
C ALA A 527 25.77 -5.16 -0.01
N LEU A 528 24.58 -5.78 0.10
CA LEU A 528 23.43 -5.23 0.83
C LEU A 528 23.70 -4.94 2.30
N LYS A 529 24.72 -5.54 2.90
CA LYS A 529 25.09 -5.32 4.32
C LYS A 529 25.69 -3.93 4.59
N GLU A 530 26.10 -3.19 3.56
CA GLU A 530 26.58 -1.82 3.73
C GLU A 530 25.42 -0.88 4.05
N ASP A 531 25.50 -0.10 5.11
CA ASP A 531 24.45 0.88 5.51
C ASP A 531 24.61 2.21 4.77
N ILE A 532 24.44 2.15 3.45
CA ILE A 532 24.51 3.30 2.53
C ILE A 532 23.35 3.22 1.51
N PRO A 533 22.96 4.35 0.89
CA PRO A 533 22.10 4.31 -0.29
C PRO A 533 22.80 3.55 -1.41
N MET A 534 22.08 2.62 -2.04
CA MET A 534 22.65 1.71 -3.01
C MET A 534 21.67 1.40 -4.13
N PHE A 535 22.18 1.31 -5.35
CA PHE A 535 21.46 0.84 -6.53
C PHE A 535 22.09 -0.44 -7.05
N ILE A 536 21.33 -1.49 -7.18
CA ILE A 536 21.77 -2.78 -7.71
C ILE A 536 20.92 -3.13 -8.92
N GLU A 537 21.52 -3.17 -10.09
CA GLU A 537 20.90 -3.73 -11.29
C GLU A 537 21.20 -5.23 -11.34
N VAL A 538 20.14 -6.02 -11.40
CA VAL A 538 20.24 -7.46 -11.62
C VAL A 538 19.66 -7.77 -13.00
N ASP A 539 20.50 -8.24 -13.91
CA ASP A 539 20.06 -8.65 -15.26
C ASP A 539 19.39 -10.04 -15.17
N ILE A 540 18.13 -10.08 -15.52
CA ILE A 540 17.32 -11.32 -15.48
C ILE A 540 16.80 -11.65 -16.88
N SER A 541 16.48 -12.94 -17.10
CA SER A 541 15.96 -13.35 -18.38
C SER A 541 14.62 -12.69 -18.70
N ARG A 542 14.50 -12.11 -19.90
CA ARG A 542 13.25 -11.59 -20.44
C ARG A 542 12.14 -12.66 -20.47
N LYS A 543 12.50 -13.94 -20.58
CA LYS A 543 11.56 -15.06 -20.66
C LYS A 543 11.01 -15.53 -19.31
N GLU A 544 11.39 -14.86 -18.21
CA GLU A 544 10.81 -15.17 -16.90
C GLU A 544 9.35 -14.70 -16.84
N HIS A 545 8.49 -15.59 -16.33
CA HIS A 545 7.07 -15.32 -16.09
C HIS A 545 6.75 -15.40 -14.59
N VAL A 546 5.75 -14.65 -14.17
CA VAL A 546 5.15 -14.82 -12.84
C VAL A 546 4.19 -15.99 -12.90
N LEU A 547 4.52 -17.06 -12.21
CA LEU A 547 3.73 -18.29 -12.14
C LEU A 547 3.64 -18.77 -10.68
N PRO A 548 2.55 -19.48 -10.30
CA PRO A 548 1.35 -19.74 -11.11
C PRO A 548 0.56 -18.47 -11.42
N MET A 549 -0.32 -18.56 -12.43
CA MET A 549 -1.19 -17.44 -12.82
C MET A 549 -2.58 -17.94 -13.15
N VAL A 550 -3.61 -17.31 -12.62
CA VAL A 550 -5.01 -17.50 -13.04
C VAL A 550 -5.31 -16.52 -14.16
N PRO A 551 -5.69 -16.96 -15.37
CA PRO A 551 -6.07 -16.05 -16.44
C PRO A 551 -7.28 -15.18 -16.05
N ALA A 552 -7.34 -13.95 -16.56
CA ALA A 552 -8.43 -13.02 -16.26
C ALA A 552 -9.80 -13.66 -16.56
N GLY A 553 -10.74 -13.53 -15.62
CA GLY A 553 -12.09 -14.08 -15.73
C GLY A 553 -12.21 -15.60 -15.54
N LYS A 554 -11.11 -16.30 -15.27
CA LYS A 554 -11.10 -17.71 -14.90
C LYS A 554 -11.29 -17.92 -13.41
N SER A 555 -11.65 -19.15 -13.04
CA SER A 555 -11.77 -19.56 -11.64
C SER A 555 -10.39 -19.76 -11.01
N ASN A 556 -10.27 -19.53 -9.71
CA ASN A 556 -8.98 -19.59 -9.00
C ASN A 556 -8.27 -20.96 -9.08
N HIS A 557 -8.99 -22.05 -9.35
CA HIS A 557 -8.40 -23.37 -9.56
C HIS A 557 -7.86 -23.59 -10.98
N GLU A 558 -8.19 -22.72 -11.95
CA GLU A 558 -7.74 -22.81 -13.35
C GLU A 558 -6.37 -22.13 -13.53
N MET A 559 -5.40 -22.52 -12.70
CA MET A 559 -4.05 -21.93 -12.71
C MET A 559 -3.17 -22.49 -13.82
N LEU A 560 -2.47 -21.59 -14.51
CA LEU A 560 -1.38 -21.92 -15.42
C LEU A 560 -0.05 -22.01 -14.66
N GLY A 561 0.84 -22.89 -15.13
CA GLY A 561 2.23 -22.96 -14.66
C GLY A 561 2.42 -23.56 -13.26
N VAL A 562 1.42 -24.25 -12.71
CA VAL A 562 1.59 -25.04 -11.49
C VAL A 562 2.50 -26.23 -11.77
N LYS A 563 3.54 -26.41 -10.93
CA LYS A 563 4.49 -27.52 -11.06
C LYS A 563 4.50 -28.31 -9.74
N PHE A 564 4.35 -29.61 -9.86
CA PHE A 564 4.39 -30.51 -8.73
C PHE A 564 5.78 -31.17 -8.59
N HIS A 565 6.11 -31.55 -7.38
CA HIS A 565 7.25 -32.44 -7.16
C HIS A 565 6.98 -33.80 -7.84
N ALA A 566 8.03 -34.40 -8.41
CA ALA A 566 7.96 -35.71 -9.07
C ALA A 566 7.72 -36.83 -8.04
#